data_fd7b010614f376185caf1d4c564ed852
#
_entry.id   fd7b010614f376185caf1d4c564ed852
#
_cell.length_a   1.000
_cell.length_b   1.000
_cell.length_c   1.000
_cell.angle_alpha   90.00
_cell.angle_beta   90.00
_cell.angle_gamma   90.00
#
_symmetry.space_group_name_H-M   'P 1'
#
loop_
_entity.id
_entity.type
_entity.pdbx_description
1 polymer ?
#
loop_
_entity_poly.entity_id
_entity_poly.type
_entity_poly.pdbx_seq_one_letter_code
_entity_poly.pdbx_strand_id
1 'polypeptide(L)' 'MVLFDAGDDDVVVARVTSQPAKTEFDVPISSWRNAGLLAASVTRVHKLATVEKRLVRKRLGRLEDADWSATQTALKGIFP' A
#
# COMPACT_ATOMS: atom_id res chain seq x y z
N MET A 1 0.28 0.78 -4.07
CA MET A 1 -0.79 0.01 -3.40
C MET A 1 -2.09 0.80 -3.42
N VAL A 2 -3.15 0.21 -3.91
CA VAL A 2 -4.48 0.84 -3.88
C VAL A 2 -5.08 0.63 -2.49
N LEU A 3 -5.38 1.73 -1.79
CA LEU A 3 -5.98 1.69 -0.46
C LEU A 3 -7.49 1.83 -0.49
N PHE A 4 -8.01 2.60 -1.41
CA PHE A 4 -9.43 2.92 -1.46
C PHE A 4 -9.88 3.20 -2.89
N ASP A 5 -11.02 2.63 -3.25
CA ASP A 5 -11.70 2.83 -4.52
C ASP A 5 -13.17 3.13 -4.21
N ALA A 6 -13.57 4.37 -4.44
CA ALA A 6 -14.95 4.81 -4.17
C ALA A 6 -15.93 4.42 -5.28
N GLY A 7 -15.45 3.79 -6.35
CA GLY A 7 -16.28 3.42 -7.50
C GLY A 7 -16.38 4.51 -8.58
N ASP A 8 -15.67 5.62 -8.41
CA ASP A 8 -15.55 6.66 -9.44
C ASP A 8 -14.27 6.45 -10.28
N ASP A 9 -13.82 7.48 -10.96
CA ASP A 9 -12.65 7.41 -11.85
C ASP A 9 -11.31 7.49 -11.13
N ASP A 10 -11.31 7.67 -9.81
CA ASP A 10 -10.10 7.85 -9.01
C ASP A 10 -9.94 6.77 -7.95
N VAL A 11 -8.68 6.53 -7.57
CA VAL A 11 -8.32 5.65 -6.45
C VAL A 11 -7.29 6.34 -5.56
N VAL A 12 -7.32 6.04 -4.27
CA VAL A 12 -6.30 6.49 -3.32
C VAL A 12 -5.24 5.42 -3.22
N VAL A 13 -3.99 5.80 -3.41
CA VAL A 13 -2.85 4.88 -3.40
C VAL A 13 -1.82 5.28 -2.35
N ALA A 14 -1.09 4.29 -1.86
CA ALA A 14 0.09 4.49 -1.03
C ALA A 14 1.33 4.01 -1.77
N ARG A 15 2.45 4.68 -1.52
CA ARG A 15 3.74 4.30 -2.11
C ARG A 15 4.25 3.01 -1.50
N VAL A 16 4.76 2.12 -2.35
CA VAL A 16 5.48 0.91 -1.96
C VAL A 16 6.94 1.05 -2.42
N THR A 17 7.87 0.73 -1.54
CA THR A 17 9.30 0.84 -1.85
C THR A 17 10.07 -0.36 -1.29
N SER A 18 11.18 -0.72 -1.95
CA SER A 18 12.11 -1.73 -1.45
C SER A 18 13.16 -1.15 -0.50
N GLN A 19 13.16 0.17 -0.27
CA GLN A 19 14.05 0.79 0.70
C GLN A 19 13.64 0.41 2.12
N PRO A 20 14.60 0.37 3.09
CA PRO A 20 14.27 0.06 4.48
C PRO A 20 13.27 1.03 5.08
N ALA A 21 12.49 0.54 6.04
CA ALA A 21 11.57 1.37 6.81
C ALA A 21 12.34 2.47 7.57
N LYS A 22 11.83 3.70 7.54
CA LYS A 22 12.45 4.87 8.18
C LYS A 22 11.58 5.48 9.26
N THR A 23 10.27 5.26 9.21
CA THR A 23 9.31 5.83 10.15
C THR A 23 8.33 4.77 10.62
N GLU A 24 7.57 5.10 11.68
CA GLU A 24 6.50 4.23 12.18
C GLU A 24 5.35 4.05 11.17
N PHE A 25 5.28 4.90 10.14
CA PHE A 25 4.27 4.81 9.08
C PHE A 25 4.73 3.96 7.91
N ASP A 26 5.94 3.43 7.96
CA ASP A 26 6.45 2.49 6.96
C ASP A 26 6.14 1.07 7.42
N VAL A 27 5.19 0.43 6.76
CA VAL A 27 4.69 -0.90 7.15
C VAL A 27 5.33 -1.96 6.26
N PRO A 28 6.15 -2.87 6.85
CA PRO A 28 6.71 -3.98 6.08
C PRO A 28 5.61 -4.87 5.50
N ILE A 29 5.78 -5.30 4.26
CA ILE A 29 4.92 -6.29 3.63
C ILE A 29 5.56 -7.65 3.87
N SER A 30 5.11 -8.36 4.92
CA SER A 30 5.73 -9.64 5.35
C SER A 30 5.62 -10.71 4.28
N SER A 31 4.48 -10.80 3.60
CA SER A 31 4.23 -11.78 2.55
C SER A 31 4.41 -11.16 1.16
N TRP A 32 5.51 -10.45 0.95
CA TRP A 32 5.74 -9.69 -0.27
C TRP A 32 5.78 -10.58 -1.53
N ARG A 33 6.26 -11.82 -1.43
CA ARG A 33 6.26 -12.75 -2.57
C ARG A 33 4.84 -13.09 -3.00
N ASN A 34 3.96 -13.36 -2.06
CA ASN A 34 2.56 -13.69 -2.33
C ASN A 34 1.81 -12.48 -2.91
N ALA A 35 2.27 -11.27 -2.57
CA ALA A 35 1.71 -10.04 -3.12
C ALA A 35 2.21 -9.72 -4.54
N GLY A 36 3.09 -10.55 -5.10
CA GLY A 36 3.61 -10.37 -6.45
C GLY A 36 4.78 -9.41 -6.55
N LEU A 37 5.43 -9.08 -5.43
CA LEU A 37 6.59 -8.19 -5.42
C LEU A 37 7.89 -8.98 -5.65
N LEU A 38 8.90 -8.31 -6.18
CA LEU A 38 10.18 -8.92 -6.54
C LEU A 38 11.22 -8.85 -5.41
N ALA A 39 10.98 -8.05 -4.39
CA ALA A 39 11.88 -7.84 -3.28
C ALA A 39 11.10 -7.51 -2.02
N ALA A 40 11.71 -7.72 -0.85
CA ALA A 40 11.16 -7.27 0.42
C ALA A 40 10.86 -5.77 0.33
N SER A 41 9.64 -5.38 0.69
CA SER A 41 9.15 -4.03 0.48
C SER A 41 8.38 -3.53 1.69
N VAL A 42 8.24 -2.21 1.78
CA VAL A 42 7.41 -1.55 2.79
C VAL A 42 6.39 -0.65 2.10
N THR A 43 5.22 -0.52 2.72
CA THR A 43 4.21 0.46 2.32
C THR A 43 4.41 1.73 3.14
N ARG A 44 4.55 2.86 2.47
CA ARG A 44 4.64 4.18 3.12
C ARG A 44 3.25 4.76 3.22
N VAL A 45 2.54 4.45 4.31
CA VAL A 45 1.13 4.82 4.44
C VAL A 45 0.91 6.32 4.60
N HIS A 46 1.95 7.09 4.90
CA HIS A 46 1.89 8.56 4.96
C HIS A 46 2.19 9.22 3.60
N LYS A 47 2.55 8.44 2.59
CA LYS A 47 2.78 8.92 1.23
C LYS A 47 1.60 8.52 0.35
N LEU A 48 0.51 9.26 0.51
CA LEU A 48 -0.74 9.00 -0.21
C LEU A 48 -0.90 9.93 -1.40
N ALA A 49 -1.57 9.43 -2.43
CA ALA A 49 -1.96 10.23 -3.58
C ALA A 49 -3.29 9.72 -4.13
N THR A 50 -4.05 10.62 -4.74
CA THR A 50 -5.22 10.25 -5.53
C THR A 50 -4.81 10.24 -6.99
N VAL A 51 -5.05 9.13 -7.67
CA VAL A 51 -4.70 8.98 -9.08
C VAL A 51 -5.91 8.52 -9.88
N GLU A 52 -5.95 8.87 -11.17
CA GLU A 52 -6.98 8.38 -12.07
C GLU A 52 -6.80 6.88 -12.32
N LYS A 53 -7.89 6.12 -12.28
CA LYS A 53 -7.87 4.66 -12.51
C LYS A 53 -7.20 4.29 -13.83
N ARG A 54 -7.37 5.09 -14.87
CA ARG A 54 -6.76 4.83 -16.18
C ARG A 54 -5.23 4.81 -16.16
N LEU A 55 -4.61 5.38 -15.11
CA LEU A 55 -3.16 5.38 -14.93
C LEU A 55 -2.66 4.12 -14.22
N VAL A 56 -3.54 3.32 -13.64
CA VAL A 56 -3.20 2.03 -13.04
C VAL A 56 -3.00 1.02 -14.18
N ARG A 57 -1.76 0.58 -14.37
CA ARG A 57 -1.40 -0.21 -15.54
C ARG A 57 -1.47 -1.71 -15.32
N LYS A 58 -1.10 -2.18 -14.12
CA LYS A 58 -0.93 -3.60 -13.89
C LYS A 58 -1.17 -3.94 -12.43
N ARG A 59 -1.90 -5.02 -12.20
CA ARG A 59 -2.01 -5.63 -10.88
C ARG A 59 -0.89 -6.66 -10.73
N LEU A 60 -0.02 -6.47 -9.71
CA LEU A 60 1.08 -7.39 -9.43
C LEU A 60 0.60 -8.61 -8.65
N GLY A 61 -0.36 -8.41 -7.74
CA GLY A 61 -0.87 -9.44 -6.87
C GLY A 61 -1.81 -8.86 -5.82
N ARG A 62 -1.98 -9.57 -4.73
CA ARG A 62 -2.85 -9.19 -3.63
C ARG A 62 -2.11 -9.32 -2.30
N LEU A 63 -2.28 -8.35 -1.39
CA LEU A 63 -1.74 -8.46 -0.04
C LEU A 63 -2.42 -9.58 0.73
N GLU A 64 -1.63 -10.28 1.54
CA GLU A 64 -2.17 -11.18 2.56
C GLU A 64 -2.93 -10.38 3.62
N ASP A 65 -3.91 -11.01 4.26
CA ASP A 65 -4.78 -10.36 5.23
C ASP A 65 -4.01 -9.73 6.39
N ALA A 66 -2.94 -10.37 6.87
CA ALA A 66 -2.11 -9.84 7.94
C ALA A 66 -1.41 -8.53 7.54
N ASP A 67 -0.89 -8.46 6.31
CA ASP A 67 -0.24 -7.25 5.80
C ASP A 67 -1.26 -6.13 5.57
N TRP A 68 -2.44 -6.47 5.08
CA TRP A 68 -3.54 -5.51 4.92
C TRP A 68 -3.99 -4.94 6.28
N SER A 69 -4.13 -5.80 7.28
CA SER A 69 -4.49 -5.38 8.64
C SER A 69 -3.45 -4.45 9.26
N ALA A 70 -2.16 -4.75 9.08
CA ALA A 70 -1.08 -3.89 9.56
C ALA A 70 -1.11 -2.52 8.87
N THR A 71 -1.39 -2.48 7.58
CA THR A 71 -1.53 -1.24 6.81
C THR A 71 -2.71 -0.42 7.32
N GLN A 72 -3.86 -1.04 7.55
CA GLN A 72 -5.04 -0.35 8.09
C GLN A 72 -4.79 0.22 9.48
N THR A 73 -4.08 -0.52 10.34
CA THR A 73 -3.73 -0.04 11.68
C THR A 73 -2.85 1.21 11.62
N ALA A 74 -1.87 1.22 10.73
CA ALA A 74 -1.00 2.39 10.54
C ALA A 74 -1.78 3.60 9.99
N LEU A 75 -2.73 3.37 9.07
CA LEU A 75 -3.60 4.43 8.56
C LEU A 75 -4.45 5.07 9.66
N LYS A 76 -4.98 4.27 10.59
CA LYS A 76 -5.75 4.79 11.72
C LYS A 76 -4.93 5.67 12.64
N GLY A 77 -3.62 5.45 12.72
CA GLY A 77 -2.71 6.30 13.49
C GLY A 77 -2.50 7.68 12.86
N ILE A 78 -2.69 7.79 11.52
CA ILE A 78 -2.57 9.06 10.79
C ILE A 78 -3.87 9.85 10.85
N PHE A 79 -5.01 9.15 10.80
CA PHE A 79 -6.35 9.76 10.80
C PHE A 79 -7.08 9.35 12.08
N PRO A 80 -6.81 10.04 13.22
CA PRO A 80 -7.43 9.73 14.49
C PRO A 80 -8.94 10.05 14.52
#